data_9c130b3a1a8a9ef4b63449c1bb1414cf
#
_entry.id   9c130b3a1a8a9ef4b63449c1bb1414cf
#
_cell.length_a   1.000
_cell.length_b   1.000
_cell.length_c   1.000
_cell.angle_alpha   90.00
_cell.angle_beta   90.00
_cell.angle_gamma   90.00
#
_symmetry.space_group_name_H-M   'P 1'
#
loop_
_entity.id
_entity.type
_entity.pdbx_description
1 polymer ?
#
loop_
_entity_poly.entity_id
_entity_poly.type
_entity_poly.pdbx_seq_one_letter_code
_entity_poly.pdbx_strand_id
1 'polypeptide(L)'
;MSTARINMKKTRTMMRRLLGGMLMIAAMGLFTQAEAGVALGATRVIYPAGQKQVQLAVTNNDDSSTYLIQSWVENAEGVKDGRFVVTPPLFAMQGKKENTLRILDATNNQLPQDRESLFWMNVKAIPSMDKSKLSDNTLQLAIISRIKLYYRPAGLALPPDQAAEKLTFRRSAGTLTLINPTPYYLTVTELNAGTRVLENALVPPLGEARVKLPADAGSEITYKTINDYGALTPRMKGALR
;
A
#
# COMPACT_ATOMS: atom_id res chain seq x y z
N MET A 1 -58.82 -9.76 42.02
CA MET A 1 -57.93 -8.65 41.71
C MET A 1 -56.48 -9.10 41.35
N SER A 2 -56.23 -10.24 40.71
CA SER A 2 -54.88 -10.79 40.52
C SER A 2 -54.40 -10.83 39.04
N THR A 3 -55.32 -10.81 38.07
CA THR A 3 -54.98 -11.00 36.62
C THR A 3 -54.42 -9.74 35.91
N ALA A 4 -54.71 -8.53 36.38
CA ALA A 4 -54.25 -7.28 35.77
C ALA A 4 -52.77 -6.95 36.02
N ARG A 5 -52.17 -7.42 37.12
CA ARG A 5 -50.75 -7.16 37.46
C ARG A 5 -49.74 -7.99 36.66
N ILE A 6 -50.14 -9.17 36.15
CA ILE A 6 -49.26 -10.06 35.40
C ILE A 6 -49.05 -9.54 33.96
N ASN A 7 -50.08 -8.92 33.37
CA ASN A 7 -49.98 -8.39 32.00
C ASN A 7 -49.10 -7.14 31.89
N MET A 8 -49.09 -6.28 32.90
CA MET A 8 -48.25 -5.07 32.88
C MET A 8 -46.74 -5.37 32.95
N LYS A 9 -46.32 -6.43 33.63
CA LYS A 9 -44.91 -6.83 33.69
C LYS A 9 -44.43 -7.41 32.37
N LYS A 10 -45.23 -8.22 31.66
CA LYS A 10 -44.88 -8.76 30.33
C LYS A 10 -44.74 -7.66 29.27
N THR A 11 -45.66 -6.69 29.28
CA THR A 11 -45.64 -5.56 28.32
C THR A 11 -44.42 -4.65 28.54
N ARG A 12 -44.04 -4.39 29.81
CA ARG A 12 -42.83 -3.62 30.13
C ARG A 12 -41.56 -4.33 29.71
N THR A 13 -41.47 -5.65 29.84
CA THR A 13 -40.29 -6.44 29.44
C THR A 13 -40.17 -6.51 27.92
N MET A 14 -41.31 -6.63 27.21
CA MET A 14 -41.34 -6.64 25.74
C MET A 14 -40.97 -5.28 25.15
N MET A 15 -41.45 -4.19 25.73
CA MET A 15 -41.09 -2.82 25.32
C MET A 15 -39.62 -2.47 25.57
N ARG A 16 -39.05 -2.95 26.68
CA ARG A 16 -37.59 -2.80 26.95
C ARG A 16 -36.71 -3.57 25.96
N ARG A 17 -37.15 -4.75 25.50
CA ARG A 17 -36.46 -5.55 24.49
C ARG A 17 -36.57 -4.93 23.10
N LEU A 18 -37.70 -4.34 22.74
CA LEU A 18 -37.90 -3.59 21.50
C LEU A 18 -37.10 -2.30 21.49
N LEU A 19 -37.07 -1.54 22.60
CA LEU A 19 -36.19 -0.34 22.69
C LEU A 19 -34.72 -0.69 22.63
N GLY A 20 -34.27 -1.78 23.27
CA GLY A 20 -32.89 -2.26 23.21
C GLY A 20 -32.46 -2.71 21.80
N GLY A 21 -33.37 -3.39 21.06
CA GLY A 21 -33.17 -3.78 19.68
C GLY A 21 -33.06 -2.58 18.71
N MET A 22 -33.91 -1.55 18.92
CA MET A 22 -33.92 -0.35 18.10
C MET A 22 -32.69 0.52 18.33
N LEU A 23 -32.16 0.56 19.57
CA LEU A 23 -30.91 1.27 19.90
C LEU A 23 -29.68 0.57 19.29
N MET A 24 -29.70 -0.76 19.19
CA MET A 24 -28.60 -1.54 18.59
C MET A 24 -28.54 -1.38 17.06
N ILE A 25 -29.69 -1.23 16.41
CA ILE A 25 -29.78 -0.97 14.95
C ILE A 25 -29.35 0.47 14.63
N ALA A 26 -29.68 1.44 15.49
CA ALA A 26 -29.25 2.85 15.32
C ALA A 26 -27.72 3.01 15.49
N ALA A 27 -27.06 2.17 16.29
CA ALA A 27 -25.60 2.21 16.47
C ALA A 27 -24.82 1.62 15.28
N MET A 28 -25.43 0.78 14.44
CA MET A 28 -24.81 0.23 13.22
C MET A 28 -24.75 1.20 12.03
N GLY A 29 -25.47 2.32 12.09
CA GLY A 29 -25.57 3.32 10.99
C GLY A 29 -24.46 4.39 11.00
N LEU A 30 -23.56 4.43 11.98
CA LEU A 30 -22.57 5.52 12.15
C LEU A 30 -21.16 5.15 11.67
N PHE A 31 -21.01 4.18 10.77
CA PHE A 31 -19.73 4.01 10.06
C PHE A 31 -19.61 5.10 9.01
N THR A 32 -19.09 6.27 9.39
CA THR A 32 -18.60 7.26 8.44
C THR A 32 -17.37 6.65 7.76
N GLN A 33 -17.48 6.36 6.47
CA GLN A 33 -16.32 6.03 5.66
C GLN A 33 -15.39 7.25 5.66
N ALA A 34 -14.17 7.07 6.16
CA ALA A 34 -13.12 8.06 5.97
C ALA A 34 -12.74 8.05 4.48
N GLU A 35 -13.32 8.95 3.70
CA GLU A 35 -12.90 9.14 2.30
C GLU A 35 -11.54 9.85 2.31
N ALA A 36 -10.50 9.13 1.84
CA ALA A 36 -9.24 9.76 1.51
C ALA A 36 -9.47 10.68 0.30
N GLY A 37 -9.11 11.98 0.40
CA GLY A 37 -9.38 12.96 -0.65
C GLY A 37 -8.84 12.53 -2.01
N VAL A 38 -7.54 12.18 -2.12
CA VAL A 38 -6.92 11.73 -3.38
C VAL A 38 -6.38 10.32 -3.23
N ALA A 39 -6.77 9.42 -4.13
CA ALA A 39 -6.37 8.02 -4.18
C ALA A 39 -5.63 7.68 -5.47
N LEU A 40 -4.71 6.71 -5.40
CA LEU A 40 -4.05 6.12 -6.56
C LEU A 40 -4.71 4.80 -6.93
N GLY A 41 -4.85 4.52 -8.23
CA GLY A 41 -5.46 3.28 -8.74
C GLY A 41 -4.58 2.03 -8.56
N ALA A 42 -3.36 2.18 -8.01
CA ALA A 42 -2.46 1.07 -7.73
C ALA A 42 -1.57 1.36 -6.52
N THR A 43 -1.13 0.29 -5.84
CA THR A 43 -0.18 0.39 -4.70
C THR A 43 1.28 0.28 -5.16
N ARG A 44 1.51 -0.06 -6.43
CA ARG A 44 2.80 -0.16 -7.11
C ARG A 44 2.62 -0.08 -8.61
N VAL A 45 3.66 0.27 -9.32
CA VAL A 45 3.69 0.30 -10.78
C VAL A 45 4.75 -0.69 -11.26
N ILE A 46 4.37 -1.60 -12.17
CA ILE A 46 5.31 -2.40 -12.93
C ILE A 46 5.50 -1.72 -14.28
N TYR A 47 6.73 -1.39 -14.63
CA TYR A 47 7.09 -0.83 -15.92
C TYR A 47 7.85 -1.87 -16.74
N PRO A 48 7.19 -2.59 -17.68
CA PRO A 48 7.87 -3.54 -18.53
C PRO A 48 8.82 -2.83 -19.50
N ALA A 49 10.05 -3.30 -19.62
CA ALA A 49 10.99 -2.78 -20.61
C ALA A 49 10.41 -2.85 -22.03
N GLY A 50 10.73 -1.84 -22.84
CA GLY A 50 10.21 -1.72 -24.21
C GLY A 50 8.81 -1.11 -24.34
N GLN A 51 8.08 -0.91 -23.25
CA GLN A 51 6.85 -0.14 -23.27
C GLN A 51 7.18 1.36 -23.38
N LYS A 52 6.45 2.06 -24.26
CA LYS A 52 6.64 3.52 -24.41
C LYS A 52 6.13 4.29 -23.19
N GLN A 53 5.09 3.79 -22.54
CA GLN A 53 4.49 4.37 -21.34
C GLN A 53 3.70 3.35 -20.55
N VAL A 54 3.55 3.59 -19.25
CA VAL A 54 2.57 2.96 -18.38
C VAL A 54 1.65 4.01 -17.76
N GLN A 55 0.48 3.60 -17.28
CA GLN A 55 -0.54 4.50 -16.79
C GLN A 55 -0.81 4.26 -15.30
N LEU A 56 -1.11 5.34 -14.57
CA LEU A 56 -1.53 5.31 -13.18
C LEU A 56 -2.73 6.23 -13.01
N ALA A 57 -3.87 5.67 -12.63
CA ALA A 57 -5.06 6.45 -12.30
C ALA A 57 -4.88 7.21 -10.99
N VAL A 58 -5.38 8.44 -10.96
CA VAL A 58 -5.47 9.29 -9.76
C VAL A 58 -6.89 9.77 -9.64
N THR A 59 -7.55 9.49 -8.53
CA THR A 59 -8.96 9.84 -8.29
C THR A 59 -9.07 10.80 -7.12
N ASN A 60 -9.81 11.87 -7.27
CA ASN A 60 -10.22 12.74 -6.18
C ASN A 60 -11.60 12.30 -5.69
N ASN A 61 -11.65 11.67 -4.53
CA ASN A 61 -12.89 11.17 -3.92
C ASN A 61 -13.65 12.24 -3.12
N ASP A 62 -13.07 13.43 -2.92
CA ASP A 62 -13.74 14.54 -2.24
C ASP A 62 -14.88 15.10 -3.10
N ASP A 63 -15.96 15.55 -2.48
CA ASP A 63 -17.13 16.07 -3.21
C ASP A 63 -16.88 17.46 -3.79
N SER A 64 -16.21 18.33 -3.05
CA SER A 64 -16.12 19.77 -3.33
C SER A 64 -14.70 20.30 -3.41
N SER A 65 -13.72 19.60 -2.85
CA SER A 65 -12.36 20.10 -2.77
C SER A 65 -11.62 19.91 -4.11
N THR A 66 -10.99 20.96 -4.58
CA THR A 66 -10.04 20.91 -5.68
C THR A 66 -8.63 20.70 -5.12
N TYR A 67 -7.86 19.82 -5.73
CA TYR A 67 -6.46 19.58 -5.39
C TYR A 67 -5.54 20.00 -6.53
N LEU A 68 -4.42 20.61 -6.19
CA LEU A 68 -3.28 20.72 -7.10
C LEU A 68 -2.45 19.44 -6.96
N ILE A 69 -2.38 18.67 -8.04
CA ILE A 69 -1.65 17.40 -8.09
C ILE A 69 -0.29 17.65 -8.71
N GLN A 70 0.76 17.26 -8.00
CA GLN A 70 2.14 17.27 -8.49
C GLN A 70 2.70 15.86 -8.47
N SER A 71 3.32 15.41 -9.57
CA SER A 71 3.84 14.06 -9.72
C SER A 71 5.28 14.04 -10.24
N TRP A 72 6.09 13.13 -9.71
CA TRP A 72 7.50 12.94 -10.10
C TRP A 72 7.98 11.55 -9.72
N VAL A 73 9.10 11.14 -10.30
CA VAL A 73 9.80 9.90 -9.95
C VAL A 73 11.10 10.22 -9.21
N GLU A 74 11.43 9.37 -8.24
CA GLU A 74 12.70 9.36 -7.52
C GLU A 74 13.38 8.00 -7.74
N ASN A 75 14.72 7.99 -7.64
CA ASN A 75 15.50 6.76 -7.62
C ASN A 75 15.34 5.99 -6.28
N ALA A 76 16.01 4.86 -6.13
CA ALA A 76 15.95 4.03 -4.93
C ALA A 76 16.37 4.81 -3.65
N GLU A 77 17.31 5.76 -3.79
CA GLU A 77 17.84 6.61 -2.73
C GLU A 77 16.92 7.79 -2.37
N GLY A 78 15.81 7.98 -3.09
CA GLY A 78 14.85 9.07 -2.85
C GLY A 78 15.27 10.41 -3.48
N VAL A 79 16.17 10.39 -4.46
CA VAL A 79 16.57 11.57 -5.22
C VAL A 79 15.73 11.64 -6.49
N LYS A 80 15.23 12.84 -6.83
CA LYS A 80 14.46 13.06 -8.07
C LYS A 80 15.25 12.58 -9.28
N ASP A 81 14.61 11.78 -10.13
CA ASP A 81 15.26 11.09 -11.23
C ASP A 81 14.53 11.36 -12.55
N GLY A 82 15.29 11.76 -13.57
CA GLY A 82 14.79 12.08 -14.91
C GLY A 82 14.65 10.87 -15.84
N ARG A 83 15.04 9.66 -15.42
CA ARG A 83 14.91 8.43 -16.22
C ARG A 83 13.47 8.00 -16.47
N PHE A 84 12.54 8.54 -15.69
CA PHE A 84 11.12 8.43 -15.96
C PHE A 84 10.46 9.82 -15.91
N VAL A 85 9.69 10.14 -16.94
CA VAL A 85 8.96 11.40 -17.04
C VAL A 85 7.48 11.15 -16.80
N VAL A 86 6.87 11.91 -15.88
CA VAL A 86 5.43 11.80 -15.59
C VAL A 86 4.68 12.95 -16.25
N THR A 87 3.59 12.65 -16.93
CA THR A 87 2.77 13.67 -17.59
C THR A 87 1.27 13.44 -17.33
N PRO A 88 0.50 14.47 -16.96
CA PRO A 88 0.95 15.82 -16.63
C PRO A 88 1.73 15.86 -15.30
N PRO A 89 2.81 16.65 -15.17
CA PRO A 89 3.60 16.73 -13.94
C PRO A 89 2.90 17.57 -12.86
N LEU A 90 2.00 18.48 -13.28
CA LEU A 90 1.26 19.38 -12.42
C LEU A 90 -0.10 19.70 -13.06
N PHE A 91 -1.19 19.55 -12.31
CA PHE A 91 -2.55 19.89 -12.75
C PHE A 91 -3.51 20.07 -11.58
N ALA A 92 -4.58 20.85 -11.82
CA ALA A 92 -5.67 20.96 -10.86
C ALA A 92 -6.72 19.88 -11.12
N MET A 93 -7.18 19.22 -10.05
CA MET A 93 -8.17 18.14 -10.09
C MET A 93 -9.35 18.47 -9.20
N GLN A 94 -10.50 18.70 -9.81
CA GLN A 94 -11.75 18.98 -9.12
C GLN A 94 -12.27 17.75 -8.37
N GLY A 95 -13.22 17.96 -7.47
CA GLY A 95 -13.89 16.87 -6.74
C GLY A 95 -14.58 15.87 -7.66
N LYS A 96 -14.60 14.61 -7.24
CA LYS A 96 -15.19 13.47 -7.97
C LYS A 96 -14.68 13.29 -9.41
N LYS A 97 -13.43 13.72 -9.66
CA LYS A 97 -12.78 13.54 -10.96
C LYS A 97 -11.65 12.52 -10.87
N GLU A 98 -11.42 11.88 -11.98
CA GLU A 98 -10.29 10.99 -12.21
C GLU A 98 -9.40 11.57 -13.31
N ASN A 99 -8.11 11.36 -13.20
CA ASN A 99 -7.12 11.65 -14.23
C ASN A 99 -6.12 10.49 -14.34
N THR A 100 -5.45 10.40 -15.47
CA THR A 100 -4.45 9.39 -15.74
C THR A 100 -3.08 10.04 -15.86
N LEU A 101 -2.16 9.65 -14.97
CA LEU A 101 -0.74 9.94 -15.11
C LEU A 101 -0.12 8.95 -16.08
N ARG A 102 0.63 9.46 -17.06
CA ARG A 102 1.45 8.66 -17.97
C ARG A 102 2.90 8.74 -17.52
N ILE A 103 3.50 7.60 -17.32
CA ILE A 103 4.91 7.46 -16.94
C ILE A 103 5.64 6.99 -18.20
N LEU A 104 6.56 7.79 -18.70
CA LEU A 104 7.32 7.55 -19.93
C LEU A 104 8.74 7.12 -19.57
N ASP A 105 9.28 6.18 -20.33
CA ASP A 105 10.66 5.72 -20.21
C ASP A 105 11.62 6.73 -20.92
N ALA A 106 12.55 7.25 -20.17
CA ALA A 106 13.68 8.06 -20.62
C ALA A 106 15.02 7.46 -20.12
N THR A 107 15.04 6.15 -19.82
CA THR A 107 16.23 5.45 -19.30
C THR A 107 17.33 5.27 -20.33
N ASN A 108 17.02 5.42 -21.62
CA ASN A 108 17.94 5.16 -22.74
C ASN A 108 18.61 3.77 -22.66
N ASN A 109 17.87 2.77 -22.16
CA ASN A 109 18.36 1.39 -21.94
C ASN A 109 19.59 1.27 -21.03
N GLN A 110 19.80 2.22 -20.11
CA GLN A 110 20.94 2.24 -19.21
C GLN A 110 20.72 1.46 -17.90
N LEU A 111 19.51 0.91 -17.71
CA LEU A 111 19.21 0.10 -16.54
C LEU A 111 19.69 -1.35 -16.71
N PRO A 112 20.00 -2.06 -15.61
CA PRO A 112 20.30 -3.49 -15.66
C PRO A 112 19.23 -4.28 -16.42
N GLN A 113 19.65 -5.23 -17.26
CA GLN A 113 18.76 -6.04 -18.09
C GLN A 113 18.57 -7.46 -17.52
N ASP A 114 19.27 -7.80 -16.45
CA ASP A 114 19.23 -9.10 -15.78
C ASP A 114 18.30 -9.13 -14.53
N ARG A 115 17.81 -7.96 -14.10
CA ARG A 115 17.01 -7.80 -12.89
C ARG A 115 16.17 -6.54 -12.89
N GLU A 116 15.20 -6.47 -12.00
CA GLU A 116 14.42 -5.25 -11.76
C GLU A 116 15.26 -4.11 -11.18
N SER A 117 14.85 -2.88 -11.52
CA SER A 117 15.34 -1.65 -10.89
C SER A 117 14.20 -0.95 -10.15
N LEU A 118 14.47 -0.44 -8.94
CA LEU A 118 13.50 0.24 -8.08
C LEU A 118 13.56 1.75 -8.28
N PHE A 119 12.37 2.32 -8.43
CA PHE A 119 12.09 3.75 -8.36
C PHE A 119 10.89 4.00 -7.46
N TRP A 120 10.66 5.27 -7.14
CA TRP A 120 9.52 5.71 -6.37
C TRP A 120 8.67 6.66 -7.19
N MET A 121 7.43 6.29 -7.44
CA MET A 121 6.42 7.20 -7.99
C MET A 121 5.78 7.99 -6.86
N ASN A 122 5.88 9.31 -6.92
CA ASN A 122 5.34 10.23 -5.93
C ASN A 122 4.20 11.04 -6.55
N VAL A 123 3.11 11.14 -5.80
CA VAL A 123 1.95 11.98 -6.14
C VAL A 123 1.62 12.82 -4.91
N LYS A 124 1.82 14.14 -5.01
CA LYS A 124 1.52 15.11 -3.97
C LYS A 124 0.18 15.77 -4.27
N ALA A 125 -0.74 15.69 -3.34
CA ALA A 125 -2.03 16.35 -3.39
C ALA A 125 -2.04 17.54 -2.42
N ILE A 126 -2.21 18.74 -2.96
CA ILE A 126 -2.24 20.00 -2.21
C ILE A 126 -3.68 20.53 -2.32
N PRO A 127 -4.46 20.61 -1.22
CA PRO A 127 -5.81 21.14 -1.28
C PRO A 127 -5.78 22.61 -1.70
N SER A 128 -6.69 23.02 -2.59
CA SER A 128 -6.88 24.43 -2.91
C SER A 128 -7.53 25.12 -1.71
N MET A 129 -7.12 26.35 -1.43
CA MET A 129 -7.70 27.18 -0.39
C MET A 129 -8.33 28.42 -0.97
N ASP A 130 -9.50 28.75 -0.48
CA ASP A 130 -10.15 30.02 -0.76
C ASP A 130 -9.48 31.11 0.10
N LYS A 131 -8.80 32.04 -0.56
CA LYS A 131 -8.10 33.14 0.13
C LYS A 131 -9.00 33.99 1.00
N SER A 132 -10.31 34.06 0.68
CA SER A 132 -11.29 34.81 1.46
C SER A 132 -11.65 34.13 2.80
N LYS A 133 -11.31 32.82 2.96
CA LYS A 133 -11.56 32.03 4.16
C LYS A 133 -10.31 31.81 5.01
N LEU A 134 -9.17 32.38 4.61
CA LEU A 134 -7.94 32.30 5.38
C LEU A 134 -8.08 33.12 6.68
N SER A 135 -7.85 32.46 7.82
CA SER A 135 -7.65 33.13 9.12
C SER A 135 -6.16 33.03 9.49
N ASP A 136 -5.73 33.87 10.46
CA ASP A 136 -4.33 33.90 10.92
C ASP A 136 -3.80 32.53 11.43
N ASN A 137 -4.70 31.58 11.72
CA ASN A 137 -4.39 30.24 12.21
C ASN A 137 -4.89 29.13 11.27
N THR A 138 -4.66 29.25 9.95
CA THR A 138 -5.06 28.25 8.98
C THR A 138 -3.95 27.20 8.78
N LEU A 139 -4.24 25.90 9.01
CA LEU A 139 -3.36 24.79 8.71
C LEU A 139 -3.70 24.18 7.34
N GLN A 140 -2.73 24.13 6.42
CA GLN A 140 -2.86 23.45 5.14
C GLN A 140 -1.98 22.20 5.13
N LEU A 141 -2.59 21.02 4.97
CA LEU A 141 -1.88 19.75 4.89
C LEU A 141 -1.84 19.27 3.43
N ALA A 142 -0.64 19.02 2.92
CA ALA A 142 -0.44 18.33 1.65
C ALA A 142 -0.07 16.86 1.92
N ILE A 143 -0.69 15.95 1.18
CA ILE A 143 -0.45 14.51 1.30
C ILE A 143 0.42 14.05 0.13
N ILE A 144 1.47 13.28 0.43
CA ILE A 144 2.29 12.63 -0.59
C ILE A 144 2.03 11.12 -0.53
N SER A 145 1.47 10.60 -1.60
CA SER A 145 1.38 9.16 -1.84
C SER A 145 2.64 8.71 -2.58
N ARG A 146 3.44 7.86 -1.94
CA ARG A 146 4.69 7.34 -2.48
C ARG A 146 4.57 5.83 -2.68
N ILE A 147 4.59 5.37 -3.94
CA ILE A 147 4.45 3.96 -4.30
C ILE A 147 5.69 3.49 -5.07
N LYS A 148 5.97 2.20 -5.03
CA LYS A 148 7.10 1.60 -5.74
C LYS A 148 6.82 1.57 -7.24
N LEU A 149 7.83 1.90 -8.05
CA LEU A 149 7.86 1.70 -9.49
C LEU A 149 9.02 0.75 -9.79
N TYR A 150 8.71 -0.40 -10.36
CA TYR A 150 9.70 -1.40 -10.75
C TYR A 150 9.86 -1.39 -12.27
N TYR A 151 11.04 -1.00 -12.76
CA TYR A 151 11.40 -1.25 -14.15
C TYR A 151 11.78 -2.73 -14.28
N ARG A 152 11.08 -3.42 -15.16
CA ARG A 152 11.23 -4.87 -15.36
C ARG A 152 11.72 -5.18 -16.76
N PRO A 153 12.97 -5.68 -16.91
CA PRO A 153 13.49 -6.19 -18.18
C PRO A 153 12.66 -7.35 -18.70
N ALA A 154 12.64 -7.52 -20.02
CA ALA A 154 12.06 -8.69 -20.66
C ALA A 154 13.00 -9.91 -20.53
N GLY A 155 12.45 -11.12 -20.61
CA GLY A 155 13.24 -12.35 -20.68
C GLY A 155 13.95 -12.75 -19.38
N LEU A 156 13.49 -12.25 -18.23
CA LEU A 156 14.00 -12.72 -16.93
C LEU A 156 13.76 -14.23 -16.76
N ALA A 157 14.74 -14.91 -16.16
CA ALA A 157 14.82 -16.38 -16.12
C ALA A 157 13.68 -17.10 -15.38
N LEU A 158 12.87 -16.37 -14.61
CA LEU A 158 11.80 -16.91 -13.78
C LEU A 158 10.53 -16.04 -13.94
N PRO A 159 9.31 -16.62 -13.98
CA PRO A 159 8.08 -15.87 -13.87
C PRO A 159 7.96 -15.17 -12.51
N PRO A 160 7.41 -13.93 -12.43
CA PRO A 160 7.35 -13.15 -11.18
C PRO A 160 6.50 -13.80 -10.09
N ASP A 161 5.47 -14.54 -10.44
CA ASP A 161 4.60 -15.27 -9.50
C ASP A 161 5.31 -16.42 -8.77
N GLN A 162 6.39 -16.97 -9.34
CA GLN A 162 7.20 -18.01 -8.72
C GLN A 162 8.35 -17.46 -7.87
N ALA A 163 8.64 -16.18 -7.93
CA ALA A 163 9.81 -15.59 -7.28
C ALA A 163 9.73 -15.68 -5.75
N ALA A 164 8.55 -15.51 -5.19
CA ALA A 164 8.35 -15.53 -3.74
C ALA A 164 8.77 -16.87 -3.09
N GLU A 165 8.55 -18.00 -3.78
CA GLU A 165 8.88 -19.34 -3.30
C GLU A 165 10.38 -19.64 -3.28
N LYS A 166 11.18 -18.86 -4.00
CA LYS A 166 12.65 -19.04 -4.07
C LYS A 166 13.40 -18.36 -2.94
N LEU A 167 12.70 -17.55 -2.13
CA LEU A 167 13.30 -16.86 -0.98
C LEU A 167 13.79 -17.89 0.04
N THR A 168 15.03 -17.71 0.50
CA THR A 168 15.64 -18.55 1.54
C THR A 168 16.12 -17.70 2.70
N PHE A 169 16.33 -18.33 3.86
CA PHE A 169 16.62 -17.65 5.11
C PHE A 169 17.87 -18.23 5.75
N ARG A 170 18.70 -17.35 6.32
CA ARG A 170 19.86 -17.71 7.13
C ARG A 170 19.73 -17.07 8.50
N ARG A 171 19.77 -17.89 9.53
CA ARG A 171 19.70 -17.47 10.92
C ARG A 171 21.10 -17.30 11.48
N SER A 172 21.35 -16.18 12.12
CA SER A 172 22.55 -15.94 12.94
C SER A 172 22.16 -15.26 14.25
N ALA A 173 23.10 -15.10 15.18
CA ALA A 173 22.82 -14.48 16.47
C ALA A 173 22.18 -13.08 16.30
N GLY A 174 20.93 -12.94 16.74
CA GLY A 174 20.18 -11.67 16.70
C GLY A 174 19.73 -11.20 15.31
N THR A 175 19.93 -11.97 14.23
CA THR A 175 19.63 -11.55 12.86
C THR A 175 19.05 -12.70 12.05
N LEU A 176 18.00 -12.41 11.27
CA LEU A 176 17.50 -13.23 10.18
C LEU A 176 17.85 -12.56 8.86
N THR A 177 18.65 -13.24 8.04
CA THR A 177 18.98 -12.78 6.68
C THR A 177 18.04 -13.44 5.69
N LEU A 178 17.34 -12.64 4.89
CA LEU A 178 16.49 -13.04 3.79
C LEU A 178 17.34 -13.01 2.52
N ILE A 179 17.43 -14.11 1.79
CA ILE A 179 18.28 -14.27 0.61
C ILE A 179 17.37 -14.45 -0.60
N ASN A 180 17.44 -13.54 -1.55
CA ASN A 180 16.64 -13.52 -2.77
C ASN A 180 17.50 -13.87 -3.99
N PRO A 181 17.44 -15.10 -4.52
CA PRO A 181 18.17 -15.50 -5.71
C PRO A 181 17.47 -15.10 -7.01
N THR A 182 16.33 -14.41 -6.94
CA THR A 182 15.50 -14.08 -8.11
C THR A 182 15.82 -12.70 -8.66
N PRO A 183 15.47 -12.41 -9.93
CA PRO A 183 15.69 -11.10 -10.51
C PRO A 183 14.64 -10.04 -10.10
N TYR A 184 13.76 -10.33 -9.16
CA TYR A 184 12.65 -9.47 -8.73
C TYR A 184 12.87 -8.90 -7.34
N TYR A 185 12.36 -7.68 -7.08
CA TYR A 185 12.20 -7.18 -5.72
C TYR A 185 11.08 -7.92 -4.99
N LEU A 186 11.36 -8.46 -3.81
CA LEU A 186 10.37 -9.12 -2.98
C LEU A 186 10.01 -8.27 -1.76
N THR A 187 8.77 -7.82 -1.67
CA THR A 187 8.26 -7.16 -0.46
C THR A 187 7.73 -8.23 0.48
N VAL A 188 8.50 -8.56 1.51
CA VAL A 188 8.15 -9.56 2.52
C VAL A 188 7.37 -8.88 3.64
N THR A 189 6.23 -9.45 3.99
CA THR A 189 5.34 -8.98 5.05
C THR A 189 4.81 -10.16 5.86
N GLU A 190 4.19 -9.90 6.99
CA GLU A 190 3.75 -10.93 7.93
C GLU A 190 4.85 -11.98 8.18
N LEU A 191 6.09 -11.51 8.28
CA LEU A 191 7.25 -12.36 8.56
C LEU A 191 7.24 -12.77 10.02
N ASN A 192 7.28 -14.08 10.27
CA ASN A 192 7.26 -14.62 11.63
C ASN A 192 8.39 -15.65 11.81
N ALA A 193 8.92 -15.70 13.03
CA ALA A 193 9.83 -16.74 13.50
C ALA A 193 9.19 -17.43 14.72
N GLY A 194 8.52 -18.56 14.49
CA GLY A 194 7.60 -19.17 15.44
C GLY A 194 6.42 -18.24 15.72
N THR A 195 6.23 -17.83 16.97
CA THR A 195 5.17 -16.90 17.40
C THR A 195 5.59 -15.42 17.36
N ARG A 196 6.86 -15.12 17.07
CA ARG A 196 7.37 -13.74 17.02
C ARG A 196 7.16 -13.13 15.65
N VAL A 197 6.47 -11.99 15.62
CA VAL A 197 6.33 -11.15 14.43
C VAL A 197 7.62 -10.36 14.23
N LEU A 198 8.16 -10.38 13.03
CA LEU A 198 9.37 -9.64 12.65
C LEU A 198 9.01 -8.45 11.75
N GLU A 199 9.99 -7.58 11.51
CA GLU A 199 9.82 -6.43 10.64
C GLU A 199 9.60 -6.87 9.18
N ASN A 200 8.83 -6.07 8.45
CA ASN A 200 8.69 -6.21 7.01
C ASN A 200 10.02 -5.87 6.31
N ALA A 201 10.30 -6.53 5.20
CA ALA A 201 11.54 -6.30 4.47
C ALA A 201 11.28 -6.15 2.96
N LEU A 202 12.04 -5.27 2.33
CA LEU A 202 12.18 -5.23 0.88
C LEU A 202 13.52 -5.92 0.54
N VAL A 203 13.43 -7.07 -0.12
CA VAL A 203 14.61 -7.85 -0.49
C VAL A 203 14.95 -7.55 -1.95
N PRO A 204 16.12 -6.97 -2.23
CA PRO A 204 16.52 -6.64 -3.60
C PRO A 204 16.73 -7.90 -4.45
N PRO A 205 16.64 -7.78 -5.79
CA PRO A 205 16.93 -8.88 -6.69
C PRO A 205 18.38 -9.32 -6.57
N LEU A 206 18.63 -10.64 -6.59
CA LEU A 206 19.96 -11.26 -6.49
C LEU A 206 20.74 -10.78 -5.26
N GLY A 207 20.02 -10.47 -4.16
CA GLY A 207 20.59 -9.83 -2.98
C GLY A 207 19.99 -10.32 -1.67
N GLU A 208 20.31 -9.63 -0.61
CA GLU A 208 19.93 -9.96 0.76
C GLU A 208 19.29 -8.75 1.47
N ALA A 209 18.41 -9.06 2.43
CA ALA A 209 17.95 -8.10 3.44
C ALA A 209 18.11 -8.72 4.83
N ARG A 210 18.29 -7.89 5.84
CA ARG A 210 18.48 -8.33 7.23
C ARG A 210 17.42 -7.72 8.13
N VAL A 211 16.84 -8.56 8.99
CA VAL A 211 15.89 -8.12 10.02
C VAL A 211 16.37 -8.59 11.39
N LYS A 212 16.00 -7.85 12.43
CA LYS A 212 16.33 -8.22 13.81
C LYS A 212 15.60 -9.49 14.20
N LEU A 213 16.31 -10.44 14.80
CA LEU A 213 15.77 -11.71 15.30
C LEU A 213 15.84 -11.72 16.83
N PRO A 214 14.69 -11.66 17.55
CA PRO A 214 14.66 -11.79 18.99
C PRO A 214 15.26 -13.12 19.46
N ALA A 215 15.87 -13.13 20.66
CA ALA A 215 16.52 -14.32 21.20
C ALA A 215 15.54 -15.49 21.44
N ASP A 216 14.28 -15.20 21.73
CA ASP A 216 13.19 -16.14 21.96
C ASP A 216 12.39 -16.47 20.67
N ALA A 217 12.88 -16.08 19.49
CA ALA A 217 12.25 -16.39 18.23
C ALA A 217 12.34 -17.89 17.93
N GLY A 218 11.20 -18.48 17.50
CA GLY A 218 11.13 -19.88 17.09
C GLY A 218 11.93 -20.18 15.82
N SER A 219 12.11 -21.47 15.52
CA SER A 219 12.87 -21.92 14.33
C SER A 219 12.04 -21.89 13.05
N GLU A 220 10.72 -22.05 13.12
CA GLU A 220 9.87 -22.05 11.93
C GLU A 220 9.71 -20.61 11.41
N ILE A 221 10.11 -20.38 10.16
CA ILE A 221 9.91 -19.10 9.48
C ILE A 221 8.67 -19.20 8.61
N THR A 222 7.76 -18.25 8.74
CA THR A 222 6.61 -18.09 7.83
C THR A 222 6.52 -16.66 7.36
N TYR A 223 6.05 -16.45 6.14
CA TYR A 223 5.96 -15.13 5.53
C TYR A 223 4.90 -15.07 4.44
N LYS A 224 4.55 -13.85 4.06
CA LYS A 224 3.83 -13.53 2.83
C LYS A 224 4.64 -12.52 2.03
N THR A 225 4.34 -12.38 0.75
CA THR A 225 4.84 -11.30 -0.08
C THR A 225 3.69 -10.50 -0.67
N ILE A 226 4.00 -9.35 -1.23
CA ILE A 226 3.03 -8.55 -1.97
C ILE A 226 3.33 -8.70 -3.46
N ASN A 227 2.36 -9.20 -4.23
CA ASN A 227 2.49 -9.44 -5.66
C ASN A 227 2.41 -8.14 -6.50
N ASP A 228 2.50 -8.25 -7.83
CA ASP A 228 2.46 -7.13 -8.77
C ASP A 228 1.17 -6.30 -8.69
N TYR A 229 0.06 -6.93 -8.32
CA TYR A 229 -1.26 -6.30 -8.18
C TYR A 229 -1.48 -5.65 -6.80
N GLY A 230 -0.51 -5.77 -5.89
CA GLY A 230 -0.63 -5.25 -4.53
C GLY A 230 -1.35 -6.18 -3.55
N ALA A 231 -1.71 -7.40 -3.97
CA ALA A 231 -2.33 -8.39 -3.11
C ALA A 231 -1.29 -9.21 -2.33
N LEU A 232 -1.70 -9.68 -1.15
CA LEU A 232 -0.89 -10.61 -0.36
C LEU A 232 -0.91 -12.00 -1.03
N THR A 233 0.27 -12.63 -1.10
CA THR A 233 0.37 -14.06 -1.45
C THR A 233 -0.17 -14.95 -0.31
N PRO A 234 -0.48 -16.21 -0.59
CA PRO A 234 -0.67 -17.19 0.48
C PRO A 234 0.54 -17.22 1.43
N ARG A 235 0.31 -17.68 2.67
CA ARG A 235 1.39 -17.84 3.64
C ARG A 235 2.32 -18.97 3.22
N MET A 236 3.61 -18.70 3.19
CA MET A 236 4.66 -19.64 2.82
C MET A 236 5.55 -19.99 4.01
N LYS A 237 6.19 -21.16 3.96
CA LYS A 237 7.22 -21.56 4.90
C LYS A 237 8.58 -21.21 4.34
N GLY A 238 9.43 -20.61 5.17
CA GLY A 238 10.79 -20.25 4.80
C GLY A 238 11.75 -21.42 4.92
N ALA A 239 12.51 -21.69 3.85
CA ALA A 239 13.61 -22.66 3.89
C ALA A 239 14.82 -22.03 4.59
N LEU A 240 15.26 -22.63 5.71
CA LEU A 240 16.50 -22.27 6.39
C LEU A 240 17.70 -22.89 5.66
N ARG A 241 18.76 -22.10 5.48
CA ARG A 241 20.09 -22.51 4.99
C ARG A 241 21.12 -22.41 6.05
#